data_bb11b7da1a9dc347c2e9df1673bb0d0d
#
_entry.id   bb11b7da1a9dc347c2e9df1673bb0d0d
#
_cell.length_a   1.000
_cell.length_b   1.000
_cell.length_c   1.000
_cell.angle_alpha   90.00
_cell.angle_beta   90.00
_cell.angle_gamma   90.00
#
_symmetry.space_group_name_H-M   'P 1'
#
loop_
_entity.id
_entity.type
_entity.pdbx_description
1 polymer ?
#
loop_
_entity_poly.entity_id
_entity_poly.type
_entity_poly.pdbx_seq_one_letter_code
_entity_poly.pdbx_strand_id
1 'polypeptide(L)' 'MQILDIELYTDAKDPALEEQIESVLDGHEMYYDKDESWIASEKMYEVIYEMEIIYHGEQD' A
#
# COMPACT_ATOMS: atom_id res chain seq x y z
N MET A 1 5.82 4.00 -17.18
CA MET A 1 4.89 3.54 -16.14
C MET A 1 5.60 2.59 -15.20
N GLN A 2 5.38 2.76 -13.92
CA GLN A 2 5.96 1.90 -12.90
C GLN A 2 4.86 1.36 -12.00
N ILE A 3 5.09 0.18 -11.47
CA ILE A 3 4.19 -0.41 -10.49
C ILE A 3 4.94 -0.39 -9.15
N LEU A 4 4.30 0.17 -8.15
CA LEU A 4 4.86 0.26 -6.81
C LEU A 4 3.99 -0.51 -5.84
N ASP A 5 4.61 -1.38 -5.04
CA ASP A 5 3.92 -2.11 -4.01
C ASP A 5 4.38 -1.63 -2.65
N ILE A 6 3.43 -1.39 -1.77
CA ILE A 6 3.74 -1.12 -0.36
C ILE A 6 3.21 -2.31 0.43
N GLU A 7 4.10 -2.98 1.14
CA GLU A 7 3.74 -4.16 1.93
C GLU A 7 3.84 -3.81 3.40
N LEU A 8 2.76 -4.06 4.11
CA LEU A 8 2.68 -3.79 5.53
C LEU A 8 2.47 -5.11 6.27
N TYR A 9 3.35 -5.42 7.20
CA TYR A 9 3.25 -6.62 8.01
C TYR A 9 3.06 -6.23 9.47
N THR A 10 2.01 -6.74 10.09
CA THR A 10 1.73 -6.44 11.50
C THR A 10 1.33 -7.74 12.22
N ASP A 11 1.47 -7.76 13.55
CA ASP A 11 1.07 -8.92 14.33
C ASP A 11 -0.45 -9.12 14.26
N ALA A 12 -1.18 -8.03 14.09
CA ALA A 12 -2.63 -8.04 13.98
C ALA A 12 -3.05 -6.89 13.08
N LYS A 13 -4.30 -6.94 12.62
CA LYS A 13 -4.80 -5.85 11.81
C LYS A 13 -4.71 -4.53 12.58
N ASP A 14 -4.15 -3.52 11.92
CA ASP A 14 -3.94 -2.21 12.51
C ASP A 14 -4.60 -1.14 11.64
N PRO A 15 -5.90 -0.90 11.84
CA PRO A 15 -6.63 0.05 11.00
C PRO A 15 -6.08 1.47 11.08
N ALA A 16 -5.54 1.86 12.22
CA ALA A 16 -5.00 3.21 12.37
C ALA A 16 -3.78 3.41 11.48
N LEU A 17 -2.92 2.41 11.41
CA LEU A 17 -1.72 2.49 10.57
C LEU A 17 -2.10 2.44 9.10
N GLU A 18 -3.07 1.59 8.75
CA GLU A 18 -3.55 1.52 7.37
C GLU A 18 -4.14 2.86 6.95
N GLU A 19 -4.88 3.50 7.84
CA GLU A 19 -5.49 4.78 7.55
C GLU A 19 -4.44 5.86 7.30
N GLN A 20 -3.33 5.82 8.00
CA GLN A 20 -2.24 6.76 7.79
C GLN A 20 -1.65 6.60 6.39
N ILE A 21 -1.45 5.36 5.97
CA ILE A 21 -0.91 5.09 4.63
C ILE A 21 -1.91 5.54 3.57
N GLU A 22 -3.17 5.18 3.74
CA GLU A 22 -4.21 5.52 2.78
C GLU A 22 -4.40 7.04 2.69
N SER A 23 -4.27 7.73 3.81
CA SER A 23 -4.39 9.18 3.84
C SER A 23 -3.30 9.85 3.02
N VAL A 24 -2.07 9.31 3.10
CA VAL A 24 -0.96 9.82 2.31
C VAL A 24 -1.21 9.60 0.83
N LEU A 25 -1.67 8.40 0.47
CA LEU A 25 -1.96 8.07 -0.93
C LEU A 25 -3.09 8.93 -1.47
N ASP A 26 -4.14 9.13 -0.68
CA ASP A 26 -5.25 9.98 -1.09
C ASP A 26 -4.80 11.43 -1.27
N GLY A 27 -3.91 11.89 -0.42
CA GLY A 27 -3.38 13.24 -0.49
C GLY A 27 -2.59 13.49 -1.77
N HIS A 28 -2.03 12.44 -2.35
CA HIS A 28 -1.31 12.52 -3.61
C HIS A 28 -2.19 12.13 -4.80
N GLU A 29 -3.48 11.89 -4.56
CA GLU A 29 -4.44 11.51 -5.60
C GLU A 29 -4.00 10.26 -6.36
N MET A 30 -3.46 9.30 -5.64
CA MET A 30 -3.00 8.05 -6.22
C MET A 30 -4.08 6.98 -6.13
N TYR A 31 -4.26 6.24 -7.21
CA TYR A 31 -5.17 5.11 -7.23
C TYR A 31 -4.38 3.86 -6.88
N TYR A 32 -4.97 3.02 -6.04
CA TYR A 32 -4.29 1.81 -5.60
C TYR A 32 -5.28 0.68 -5.41
N ASP A 33 -4.76 -0.54 -5.51
CA ASP A 33 -5.49 -1.74 -5.14
C ASP A 33 -4.97 -2.19 -3.77
N LYS A 34 -5.87 -2.66 -2.93
CA LYS A 34 -5.52 -3.07 -1.58
C LYS A 34 -5.91 -4.52 -1.39
N ASP A 35 -4.95 -5.33 -0.97
CA ASP A 35 -5.16 -6.73 -0.62
C ASP A 35 -4.81 -6.95 0.82
N GLU A 36 -5.58 -7.79 1.49
CA GLU A 36 -5.35 -8.12 2.90
C GLU A 36 -5.37 -9.63 3.05
N SER A 37 -4.43 -10.15 3.83
CA SER A 37 -4.42 -11.57 4.12
C SER A 37 -3.76 -11.84 5.45
N TRP A 38 -4.16 -12.96 6.06
CA TRP A 38 -3.55 -13.43 7.31
C TRP A 38 -2.59 -14.56 6.95
N ILE A 39 -1.33 -14.40 7.33
CA ILE A 39 -0.31 -15.41 7.07
C ILE A 39 -0.19 -16.28 8.33
N ALA A 40 -0.90 -17.40 8.32
CA ALA A 40 -0.98 -18.25 9.51
C ALA A 40 0.35 -18.83 9.91
N SER A 41 1.19 -19.17 8.94
CA SER A 41 2.49 -19.78 9.21
C SER A 41 3.42 -18.84 9.97
N GLU A 42 3.23 -17.54 9.81
CA GLU A 42 4.07 -16.53 10.46
C GLU A 42 3.32 -15.73 11.50
N LYS A 43 2.02 -16.00 11.62
CA LYS A 43 1.14 -15.30 12.56
C LYS A 43 1.22 -13.79 12.36
N MET A 44 1.17 -13.38 11.10
CA MET A 44 1.24 -11.98 10.72
C MET A 44 0.11 -11.61 9.79
N TYR A 45 -0.31 -10.38 9.86
CA TYR A 45 -1.32 -9.82 8.98
C TYR A 45 -0.61 -9.01 7.90
N GLU A 46 -0.93 -9.28 6.66
CA GLU A 46 -0.29 -8.61 5.53
C GLU A 46 -1.29 -7.74 4.80
N VAL A 47 -0.91 -6.51 4.53
CA VAL A 47 -1.69 -5.60 3.70
C VAL A 47 -0.77 -5.12 2.58
N ILE A 48 -1.21 -5.28 1.35
CA ILE A 48 -0.45 -4.86 0.19
C ILE A 48 -1.22 -3.80 -0.56
N TYR A 49 -0.57 -2.67 -0.81
CA TYR A 49 -1.11 -1.61 -1.65
C TYR A 49 -0.33 -1.62 -2.95
N GLU A 50 -1.01 -1.87 -4.05
CA GLU A 50 -0.39 -1.86 -5.37
C GLU A 50 -0.90 -0.67 -6.15
N MET A 51 0.01 0.08 -6.73
CA MET A 51 -0.37 1.27 -7.48
C MET A 51 0.51 1.44 -8.70
N GLU A 52 -0.05 2.07 -9.72
CA GLU A 52 0.68 2.40 -10.93
C GLU A 52 1.08 3.86 -10.85
N ILE A 53 2.35 4.12 -11.15
CA ILE A 53 2.85 5.47 -11.20
C ILE A 53 3.19 5.78 -12.65
N ILE A 54 2.56 6.80 -13.20
CA ILE A 54 2.86 7.26 -14.55
C ILE A 54 3.99 8.28 -14.43
N TYR A 55 5.14 7.90 -14.97
CA TYR A 55 6.32 8.73 -14.88
C TYR A 55 6.40 9.61 -16.12
N HIS A 56 6.32 10.92 -15.93
CA HIS A 56 6.35 11.87 -17.04
C HIS A 56 7.74 12.38 -17.34
N GLY A 57 8.64 12.16 -16.56
CA GLY A 57 10.05 12.46 -16.67
C GLY A 57 10.44 13.62 -17.50
N GLU A 58 10.57 14.32 -17.70
CA GLU A 58 10.89 15.05 -18.27
C GLU A 58 11.17 16.04 -18.11
N GLN A 59 10.92 16.24 -17.95
CA GLN A 59 11.02 16.79 -17.90
C GLN A 59 11.30 17.43 -17.67
N ASP A 60 11.43 17.81 -17.55
CA ASP A 60 11.67 18.27 -17.33
C ASP A 60 11.83 18.67 -17.19
#